data_f2a6ad0dc8bb64f8754795f0f026f633
#
_entry.id   f2a6ad0dc8bb64f8754795f0f026f633
#
_cell.length_a   1.000
_cell.length_b   1.000
_cell.length_c   1.000
_cell.angle_alpha   90.00
_cell.angle_beta   90.00
_cell.angle_gamma   90.00
#
_symmetry.space_group_name_H-M   'P 1'
#
loop_
_entity.id
_entity.type
_entity.pdbx_description
1 polymer ?
#
loop_
_entity_poly.entity_id
_entity_poly.type
_entity_poly.pdbx_seq_one_letter_code
_entity_poly.pdbx_strand_id
1 'polypeptide(L)'
;MARYVPERGELIWLDFDPQAGHEQAGKRPALILSPKAYNQRTSLALIVPVTNQIKGYPFEVRLEGCKTTGCVLADQVRSLDWSARKAKRIEAAPRAIIEEVIAKLAVLLLVK
;
A
#
# COMPACT_ATOMS: atom_id res chain seq x y z
N MET A 1 21.02 -16.35 1.90
CA MET A 1 20.07 -15.73 0.97
C MET A 1 19.60 -14.40 1.49
N ALA A 2 19.60 -13.40 0.63
CA ALA A 2 19.10 -12.08 1.02
C ALA A 2 17.59 -12.15 1.23
N ARG A 3 17.14 -11.60 2.34
CA ARG A 3 15.73 -11.50 2.65
C ARG A 3 15.10 -10.39 1.82
N TYR A 4 13.89 -10.64 1.30
CA TYR A 4 13.15 -9.60 0.59
C TYR A 4 12.82 -8.45 1.54
N VAL A 5 13.07 -7.22 1.10
CA VAL A 5 12.68 -6.01 1.81
C VAL A 5 11.84 -5.16 0.87
N PRO A 6 10.61 -4.76 1.26
CA PRO A 6 9.78 -3.93 0.40
C PRO A 6 10.43 -2.59 0.05
N GLU A 7 10.23 -2.15 -1.19
CA GLU A 7 10.72 -0.88 -1.71
C GLU A 7 9.53 0.04 -2.01
N ARG A 8 9.72 1.36 -1.85
CA ARG A 8 8.70 2.33 -2.23
C ARG A 8 8.22 2.09 -3.67
N GLY A 9 6.90 2.08 -3.85
CA GLY A 9 6.29 1.92 -5.16
C GLY A 9 6.02 0.47 -5.54
N GLU A 10 6.42 -0.48 -4.73
CA GLU A 10 6.10 -1.87 -5.00
C GLU A 10 4.70 -2.21 -4.53
N LEU A 11 4.00 -3.04 -5.33
CA LEU A 11 2.79 -3.72 -4.91
C LEU A 11 3.20 -5.06 -4.34
N ILE A 12 2.74 -5.36 -3.14
CA ILE A 12 3.09 -6.61 -2.45
C ILE A 12 1.85 -7.24 -1.84
N TRP A 13 1.88 -8.56 -1.63
CA TRP A 13 0.89 -9.23 -0.82
C TRP A 13 1.21 -9.02 0.65
N LEU A 14 0.19 -8.69 1.45
CA LEU A 14 0.29 -8.59 2.90
C LEU A 14 -0.94 -9.20 3.55
N ASP A 15 -0.74 -9.72 4.75
CA ASP A 15 -1.84 -10.16 5.60
C ASP A 15 -2.29 -8.98 6.46
N PHE A 16 -3.55 -8.57 6.28
CA PHE A 16 -4.13 -7.42 6.98
C PHE A 16 -4.89 -7.82 8.25
N ASP A 17 -5.01 -9.10 8.53
CA ASP A 17 -5.69 -9.54 9.74
C ASP A 17 -4.85 -9.23 10.99
N PRO A 18 -5.51 -8.95 12.14
CA PRO A 18 -6.95 -8.86 12.31
C PRO A 18 -7.52 -7.53 11.78
N GLN A 19 -8.78 -7.59 11.32
CA GLN A 19 -9.51 -6.41 10.87
C GLN A 19 -9.99 -5.60 12.08
N ALA A 20 -9.97 -4.27 11.94
CA ALA A 20 -10.55 -3.35 12.92
C ALA A 20 -11.55 -2.43 12.21
N GLY A 21 -12.83 -2.55 12.56
CA GLY A 21 -13.88 -1.69 12.00
C GLY A 21 -13.99 -1.80 10.48
N HIS A 22 -13.88 -0.67 9.79
CA HIS A 22 -14.01 -0.58 8.33
C HIS A 22 -12.70 -0.78 7.59
N GLU A 23 -11.63 -1.15 8.27
CA GLU A 23 -10.35 -1.40 7.63
C GLU A 23 -10.37 -2.68 6.81
N GLN A 24 -9.50 -2.74 5.81
CA GLN A 24 -9.37 -3.94 4.99
C GLN A 24 -8.84 -5.11 5.81
N ALA A 25 -9.27 -6.32 5.47
CA ALA A 25 -8.92 -7.55 6.17
C ALA A 25 -8.42 -8.60 5.19
N GLY A 26 -7.79 -9.63 5.72
CA GLY A 26 -7.32 -10.77 4.96
C GLY A 26 -6.07 -10.47 4.16
N LYS A 27 -5.70 -11.41 3.29
CA LYS A 27 -4.53 -11.27 2.42
C LYS A 27 -4.90 -10.42 1.22
N ARG A 28 -4.19 -9.31 1.02
CA ARG A 28 -4.49 -8.33 -0.03
C ARG A 28 -3.22 -7.73 -0.59
N PRO A 29 -3.27 -7.18 -1.82
CA PRO A 29 -2.19 -6.33 -2.29
C PRO A 29 -2.17 -5.02 -1.51
N ALA A 30 -0.97 -4.49 -1.35
CA ALA A 30 -0.73 -3.19 -0.75
C ALA A 30 0.34 -2.45 -1.54
N LEU A 31 0.23 -1.14 -1.60
CA LEU A 31 1.26 -0.29 -2.20
C LEU A 31 2.18 0.23 -1.11
N ILE A 32 3.47 0.08 -1.31
CA ILE A 32 4.49 0.53 -0.35
C ILE A 32 4.80 2.00 -0.60
N LEU A 33 4.71 2.81 0.45
CA LEU A 33 4.97 4.25 0.36
C LEU A 33 6.31 4.66 0.96
N SER A 34 6.84 3.89 1.89
CA SER A 34 8.10 4.22 2.56
C SER A 34 9.30 3.59 1.86
N PRO A 35 10.49 4.23 1.96
CA PRO A 35 11.66 3.75 1.25
C PRO A 35 12.24 2.48 1.87
N LYS A 36 12.93 1.70 1.04
CA LYS A 36 13.53 0.43 1.45
C LYS A 36 14.42 0.56 2.69
N ALA A 37 15.21 1.63 2.77
CA ALA A 37 16.11 1.83 3.91
C ALA A 37 15.36 1.92 5.24
N TYR A 38 14.23 2.64 5.24
CA TYR A 38 13.37 2.71 6.42
C TYR A 38 12.75 1.36 6.72
N ASN A 39 12.23 0.69 5.69
CA ASN A 39 11.54 -0.59 5.85
C ASN A 39 12.49 -1.66 6.39
N GLN A 40 13.72 -1.68 5.91
CA GLN A 40 14.71 -2.64 6.37
C GLN A 40 15.13 -2.38 7.82
N ARG A 41 15.32 -1.12 8.17
CA ARG A 41 15.84 -0.74 9.49
C ARG A 41 14.80 -0.96 10.59
N THR A 42 13.52 -0.72 10.29
CA THR A 42 12.45 -0.76 11.30
C THR A 42 11.62 -2.03 11.28
N SER A 43 11.69 -2.83 10.21
CA SER A 43 10.75 -3.92 9.90
C SER A 43 9.31 -3.45 9.71
N LEU A 44 9.11 -2.14 9.64
CA LEU A 44 7.81 -1.54 9.35
C LEU A 44 7.81 -0.99 7.94
N ALA A 45 6.62 -0.77 7.39
CA ALA A 45 6.44 -0.04 6.14
C ALA A 45 5.15 0.75 6.21
N LEU A 46 5.17 1.96 5.65
CA LEU A 46 3.94 2.71 5.41
C LEU A 46 3.31 2.15 4.15
N ILE A 47 2.07 1.70 4.27
CA ILE A 47 1.36 1.07 3.16
C ILE A 47 -0.04 1.65 2.99
N VAL A 48 -0.59 1.47 1.81
CA VAL A 48 -2.01 1.68 1.53
C VAL A 48 -2.56 0.43 0.88
N PRO A 49 -3.75 -0.04 1.29
CA PRO A 49 -4.30 -1.30 0.77
C PRO A 49 -4.93 -1.14 -0.60
N VAL A 50 -5.06 -2.25 -1.31
CA VAL A 50 -5.73 -2.34 -2.60
C VAL A 50 -7.02 -3.14 -2.41
N THR A 51 -8.10 -2.69 -3.06
CA THR A 51 -9.38 -3.40 -3.06
C THR A 51 -9.94 -3.49 -4.46
N ASN A 52 -10.70 -4.56 -4.74
CA ASN A 52 -11.44 -4.68 -5.98
C ASN A 52 -12.87 -4.12 -5.85
N GLN A 53 -13.27 -3.68 -4.66
CA GLN A 53 -14.57 -3.05 -4.45
C GLN A 53 -14.47 -1.55 -4.71
N ILE A 54 -14.59 -1.17 -5.97
CA ILE A 54 -14.49 0.23 -6.39
C ILE A 54 -15.84 0.91 -6.18
N LYS A 55 -15.85 1.95 -5.34
CA LYS A 55 -17.08 2.66 -4.96
C LYS A 55 -17.18 4.07 -5.55
N GLY A 56 -16.16 4.53 -6.25
CA GLY A 56 -16.09 5.90 -6.77
C GLY A 56 -15.71 6.93 -5.70
N TYR A 57 -15.10 6.48 -4.64
CA TYR A 57 -14.68 7.31 -3.52
C TYR A 57 -13.50 8.20 -3.92
N PRO A 58 -13.47 9.50 -3.48
CA PRO A 58 -12.43 10.43 -3.95
C PRO A 58 -10.98 10.02 -3.66
N PHE A 59 -10.75 9.21 -2.62
CA PHE A 59 -9.41 8.77 -2.26
C PHE A 59 -9.02 7.43 -2.88
N GLU A 60 -9.84 6.89 -3.76
CA GLU A 60 -9.49 5.72 -4.55
C GLU A 60 -8.60 6.12 -5.71
N VAL A 61 -7.51 5.39 -5.91
CA VAL A 61 -6.64 5.55 -7.08
C VAL A 61 -6.66 4.26 -7.88
N ARG A 62 -7.21 4.30 -9.08
CA ARG A 62 -7.32 3.13 -9.94
C ARG A 62 -5.96 2.64 -10.39
N LEU A 63 -5.78 1.32 -10.31
CA LEU A 63 -4.56 0.69 -10.81
C LEU A 63 -4.72 0.48 -12.32
N GLU A 64 -3.85 1.13 -13.09
CA GLU A 64 -3.80 1.03 -14.53
C GLU A 64 -2.35 0.86 -14.97
N GLY A 65 -2.13 0.11 -16.05
CA GLY A 65 -0.79 -0.12 -16.57
C GLY A 65 0.01 -1.14 -15.78
N CYS A 66 -0.64 -2.00 -15.00
CA CYS A 66 -0.01 -3.05 -14.22
C CYS A 66 -0.93 -4.27 -14.15
N LYS A 67 -0.38 -5.38 -13.62
CA LYS A 67 -1.13 -6.65 -13.53
C LYS A 67 -2.15 -6.65 -12.40
N THR A 68 -1.84 -5.95 -11.30
CA THR A 68 -2.73 -5.89 -10.13
C THR A 68 -3.95 -5.06 -10.48
N THR A 69 -5.13 -5.59 -10.16
CA THR A 69 -6.41 -4.93 -10.45
C THR A 69 -7.00 -4.27 -9.22
N GLY A 70 -7.92 -3.34 -9.45
CA GLY A 70 -8.63 -2.68 -8.37
C GLY A 70 -8.20 -1.25 -8.19
N CYS A 71 -8.33 -0.74 -6.98
CA CYS A 71 -7.90 0.60 -6.63
C CYS A 71 -7.16 0.62 -5.31
N VAL A 72 -6.26 1.59 -5.18
CA VAL A 72 -5.53 1.86 -3.94
C VAL A 72 -6.39 2.79 -3.09
N LEU A 73 -6.52 2.48 -1.80
CA LEU A 73 -7.27 3.32 -0.85
C LEU A 73 -6.28 4.27 -0.16
N ALA A 74 -6.08 5.45 -0.76
CA ALA A 74 -5.03 6.37 -0.32
C ALA A 74 -5.23 6.90 1.10
N ASP A 75 -6.47 6.93 1.61
CA ASP A 75 -6.76 7.40 2.96
C ASP A 75 -6.61 6.31 4.04
N GLN A 76 -6.39 5.07 3.64
CA GLN A 76 -6.18 3.98 4.61
C GLN A 76 -4.68 3.69 4.80
N VAL A 77 -3.89 4.72 4.95
CA VAL A 77 -2.47 4.57 5.19
C VAL A 77 -2.23 3.98 6.59
N ARG A 78 -1.36 2.97 6.65
CA ARG A 78 -1.02 2.29 7.90
C ARG A 78 0.46 1.99 7.96
N SER A 79 0.99 1.96 9.17
CA SER A 79 2.31 1.42 9.43
C SER A 79 2.14 -0.04 9.87
N LEU A 80 2.69 -0.97 9.09
CA LEU A 80 2.57 -2.40 9.38
C LEU A 80 3.94 -3.05 9.43
N ASP A 81 4.04 -4.09 10.25
CA ASP A 81 5.23 -4.95 10.28
C ASP A 81 5.16 -5.92 9.10
N TRP A 82 5.81 -5.55 8.00
CA TRP A 82 5.81 -6.37 6.79
C TRP A 82 6.50 -7.72 7.01
N SER A 83 7.46 -7.77 7.93
CA SER A 83 8.22 -9.00 8.18
C SER A 83 7.36 -10.06 8.88
N ALA A 84 6.37 -9.65 9.66
CA ALA A 84 5.47 -10.55 10.36
C ALA A 84 4.21 -10.89 9.55
N ARG A 85 3.93 -10.13 8.47
CA ARG A 85 2.67 -10.24 7.71
C ARG A 85 2.84 -10.91 6.36
N LYS A 86 3.82 -11.78 6.22
CA LYS A 86 4.04 -12.61 5.03
C LYS A 86 4.16 -11.80 3.74
N ALA A 87 4.93 -10.72 3.79
CA ALA A 87 5.15 -9.83 2.65
C ALA A 87 5.74 -10.61 1.46
N LYS A 88 5.11 -10.45 0.29
CA LYS A 88 5.57 -11.09 -0.94
C LYS A 88 5.40 -10.12 -2.10
N ARG A 89 6.49 -9.84 -2.83
CA ARG A 89 6.45 -8.90 -3.95
C ARG A 89 5.54 -9.39 -5.08
N ILE A 90 4.75 -8.48 -5.63
CA ILE A 90 3.97 -8.71 -6.84
C ILE A 90 4.66 -8.05 -8.03
N GLU A 91 4.79 -6.73 -8.01
CA GLU A 91 5.33 -5.95 -9.11
C GLU A 91 5.59 -4.52 -8.66
N ALA A 92 6.32 -3.74 -9.46
CA ALA A 92 6.44 -2.30 -9.24
C ALA A 92 5.22 -1.61 -9.83
N ALA A 93 4.59 -0.72 -9.08
CA ALA A 93 3.48 0.06 -9.60
C ALA A 93 4.00 1.14 -10.55
N PRO A 94 3.19 1.56 -11.55
CA PRO A 94 3.55 2.71 -12.37
C PRO A 94 3.76 3.95 -11.52
N ARG A 95 4.75 4.77 -11.89
CA ARG A 95 5.09 5.97 -11.13
C ARG A 95 3.92 6.92 -10.96
N ALA A 96 3.07 7.05 -11.98
CA ALA A 96 1.90 7.92 -11.93
C ALA A 96 0.94 7.52 -10.80
N ILE A 97 0.81 6.22 -10.52
CA ILE A 97 -0.03 5.71 -9.44
C ILE A 97 0.52 6.17 -8.09
N ILE A 98 1.83 6.02 -7.89
CA ILE A 98 2.48 6.41 -6.65
C ILE A 98 2.31 7.90 -6.42
N GLU A 99 2.51 8.71 -7.45
CA GLU A 99 2.38 10.16 -7.37
C GLU A 99 0.96 10.58 -7.03
N GLU A 100 -0.04 9.94 -7.64
CA GLU A 100 -1.43 10.25 -7.36
C GLU A 100 -1.83 9.88 -5.93
N VAL A 101 -1.39 8.73 -5.44
CA VAL A 101 -1.64 8.30 -4.06
C VAL A 101 -1.05 9.30 -3.08
N ILE A 102 0.20 9.71 -3.29
CA ILE A 102 0.88 10.66 -2.41
C ILE A 102 0.16 12.01 -2.45
N ALA A 103 -0.26 12.47 -3.63
CA ALA A 103 -0.97 13.75 -3.77
C ALA A 103 -2.29 13.73 -3.01
N LYS A 104 -3.06 12.65 -3.09
CA LYS A 104 -4.33 12.52 -2.37
C LYS A 104 -4.10 12.44 -0.85
N LEU A 105 -3.09 11.70 -0.43
CA LEU A 105 -2.76 11.59 0.98
C LEU A 105 -2.28 12.95 1.54
N ALA A 106 -1.50 13.70 0.76
CA ALA A 106 -1.01 15.01 1.14
C ALA A 106 -2.15 15.99 1.46
N VAL A 107 -3.27 15.90 0.75
CA VAL A 107 -4.45 16.73 1.03
C VAL A 107 -4.91 16.52 2.47
N LEU A 108 -4.92 15.28 2.94
CA LEU A 108 -5.36 14.95 4.29
C LEU A 108 -4.36 15.39 5.36
N LEU A 109 -3.08 15.42 5.01
CA LEU A 109 -2.02 15.76 5.96
C LEU A 109 -1.76 17.25 6.05
N LEU A 110 -1.99 17.99 4.97
CA LEU A 110 -1.63 19.41 4.87
C LEU A 110 -2.82 20.36 4.98
N VAL A 111 -4.04 19.87 4.88
CA VAL A 111 -5.25 20.69 5.01
C VAL A 111 -5.47 21.05 6.47
N LYS A 112 -5.75 22.33 6.72
CA LYS A 112 -6.05 22.83 8.08
C LYS A 112 -7.52 22.74 8.39
#